data_f9e852b56b6e81f554ae5db0aa9ba952
#
_entry.id   f9e852b56b6e81f554ae5db0aa9ba952
#
_cell.length_a   1.000
_cell.length_b   1.000
_cell.length_c   1.000
_cell.angle_alpha   90.00
_cell.angle_beta   90.00
_cell.angle_gamma   90.00
#
_symmetry.space_group_name_H-M   'P 1'
#
loop_
_entity.id
_entity.type
_entity.pdbx_description
1 polymer ?
#
loop_
_entity_poly.entity_id
_entity_poly.type
_entity_poly.pdbx_seq_one_letter_code
_entity_poly.pdbx_strand_id
1 'polypeptide(L)'
;MIRHTGANMETVRKRNRAAILKFINDHGPASRKDLADALGLTPAAVTQICTDLFAEGILVETGVNVKSSGAGRKKVLLDINYEASYICAMTIEPEYTTVAITDLRG
;
A
#
# COMPACT_ATOMS: atom_id res chain seq x y z
N MET A 1 -29.03 -14.69 12.61
CA MET A 1 -27.84 -13.92 12.23
C MET A 1 -27.07 -14.67 11.17
N ILE A 2 -26.85 -14.04 10.06
CA ILE A 2 -26.13 -14.64 8.94
C ILE A 2 -24.65 -14.29 9.06
N ARG A 3 -23.81 -15.30 9.04
CA ARG A 3 -22.37 -15.10 9.04
C ARG A 3 -21.81 -15.40 7.65
N HIS A 4 -21.15 -14.43 7.09
CA HIS A 4 -20.47 -14.56 5.80
C HIS A 4 -18.98 -14.68 6.02
N THR A 5 -18.51 -15.85 6.40
CA THR A 5 -17.09 -16.09 6.71
C THR A 5 -16.18 -15.71 5.53
N GLY A 6 -16.58 -16.06 4.30
CA GLY A 6 -15.81 -15.68 3.12
C GLY A 6 -15.76 -14.18 2.90
N ALA A 7 -16.90 -13.46 3.11
CA ALA A 7 -16.95 -12.01 3.02
C ALA A 7 -16.11 -11.35 4.11
N ASN A 8 -16.07 -11.92 5.33
CA ASN A 8 -15.23 -11.40 6.41
C ASN A 8 -13.73 -11.52 6.09
N MET A 9 -13.31 -12.65 5.52
CA MET A 9 -11.92 -12.84 5.10
C MET A 9 -11.52 -11.85 4.00
N GLU A 10 -12.38 -11.66 3.02
CA GLU A 10 -12.15 -10.69 1.96
C GLU A 10 -12.11 -9.26 2.50
N THR A 11 -13.00 -8.92 3.42
CA THR A 11 -13.02 -7.62 4.08
C THR A 11 -11.74 -7.38 4.88
N VAL A 12 -11.25 -8.40 5.59
CA VAL A 12 -9.98 -8.31 6.33
C VAL A 12 -8.81 -8.10 5.37
N ARG A 13 -8.76 -8.82 4.25
CA ARG A 13 -7.73 -8.63 3.24
C ARG A 13 -7.73 -7.21 2.68
N LYS A 14 -8.89 -6.69 2.32
CA LYS A 14 -9.02 -5.31 1.84
C LYS A 14 -8.56 -4.29 2.87
N ARG A 15 -8.93 -4.50 4.11
CA ARG A 15 -8.52 -3.64 5.22
C ARG A 15 -7.01 -3.67 5.43
N ASN A 16 -6.42 -4.86 5.42
CA ASN A 16 -4.98 -5.02 5.59
C ASN A 16 -4.21 -4.43 4.41
N ARG A 17 -4.72 -4.61 3.20
CA ARG A 17 -4.17 -4.01 1.98
C ARG A 17 -4.17 -2.48 2.09
N ALA A 18 -5.28 -1.91 2.48
CA ALA A 18 -5.40 -0.46 2.66
C ALA A 18 -4.47 0.04 3.78
N ALA A 19 -4.33 -0.72 4.86
CA ALA A 19 -3.43 -0.36 5.96
C ALA A 19 -1.97 -0.34 5.53
N ILE A 20 -1.54 -1.30 4.72
CA ILE A 20 -0.18 -1.35 4.18
C ILE A 20 0.09 -0.13 3.30
N LEU A 21 -0.80 0.17 2.37
CA LEU A 21 -0.65 1.32 1.47
C LEU A 21 -0.67 2.63 2.25
N LYS A 22 -1.55 2.77 3.22
CA LYS A 22 -1.61 3.95 4.07
C LYS A 22 -0.32 4.12 4.87
N PHE A 23 0.21 3.05 5.44
CA PHE A 23 1.44 3.11 6.20
C PHE A 23 2.61 3.60 5.34
N ILE A 24 2.78 3.05 4.15
CA ILE A 24 3.84 3.47 3.24
C ILE A 24 3.64 4.93 2.80
N ASN A 25 2.41 5.31 2.50
CA ASN A 25 2.11 6.69 2.10
C ASN A 25 2.41 7.70 3.22
N ASP A 26 2.12 7.33 4.47
CA ASP A 26 2.30 8.22 5.62
C ASP A 26 3.75 8.27 6.10
N HIS A 27 4.48 7.16 6.02
CA HIS A 27 5.82 7.02 6.63
C HIS A 27 6.96 6.88 5.61
N GLY A 28 6.64 6.67 4.34
CA GLY A 28 7.64 6.41 3.31
C GLY A 28 7.94 4.92 3.14
N PRO A 29 8.94 4.60 2.32
CA PRO A 29 9.28 3.22 2.01
C PRO A 29 9.52 2.38 3.27
N ALA A 30 9.01 1.15 3.26
CA ALA A 30 9.10 0.23 4.38
C ALA A 30 9.38 -1.19 3.90
N SER A 31 10.04 -1.97 4.73
CA SER A 31 10.25 -3.40 4.46
C SER A 31 9.01 -4.22 4.87
N ARG A 32 8.92 -5.45 4.35
CA ARG A 32 7.84 -6.36 4.75
C ARG A 32 7.82 -6.58 6.27
N LYS A 33 9.00 -6.70 6.88
CA LYS A 33 9.11 -6.84 8.33
C LYS A 33 8.59 -5.60 9.06
N ASP A 34 8.94 -4.42 8.59
CA ASP A 34 8.45 -3.18 9.19
C ASP A 34 6.92 -3.11 9.14
N LEU A 35 6.34 -3.50 8.02
CA LEU A 35 4.88 -3.53 7.86
C LEU A 35 4.23 -4.54 8.80
N ALA A 36 4.79 -5.74 8.90
CA ALA A 36 4.25 -6.77 9.79
C ALA A 36 4.29 -6.31 11.24
N ASP A 37 5.42 -5.76 11.69
CA ASP A 37 5.59 -5.29 13.05
C ASP A 37 4.70 -4.10 13.38
N ALA A 38 4.64 -3.13 12.48
CA ALA A 38 3.86 -1.90 12.70
C ALA A 38 2.34 -2.15 12.67
N LEU A 39 1.88 -3.06 11.82
CA LEU A 39 0.46 -3.29 11.61
C LEU A 39 -0.08 -4.50 12.37
N GLY A 40 0.79 -5.21 13.09
CA GLY A 40 0.38 -6.41 13.82
C GLY A 40 -0.07 -7.55 12.91
N LEU A 41 0.51 -7.64 11.71
CA LEU A 41 0.20 -8.67 10.74
C LEU A 41 1.25 -9.78 10.76
N THR A 42 0.85 -10.98 10.36
CA THR A 42 1.82 -12.07 10.19
C THR A 42 2.70 -11.81 8.97
N PRO A 43 3.96 -12.28 8.97
CA PRO A 43 4.81 -12.18 7.79
C PRO A 43 4.19 -12.81 6.53
N ALA A 44 3.48 -13.93 6.68
CA ALA A 44 2.81 -14.59 5.57
C ALA A 44 1.71 -13.71 4.96
N ALA A 45 0.91 -13.06 5.80
CA ALA A 45 -0.15 -12.17 5.33
C ALA A 45 0.43 -10.97 4.57
N VAL A 46 1.48 -10.34 5.12
CA VAL A 46 2.16 -9.22 4.45
C VAL A 46 2.75 -9.66 3.11
N THR A 47 3.44 -10.79 3.08
CA THR A 47 4.04 -11.29 1.84
C THR A 47 2.98 -11.53 0.76
N GLN A 48 1.86 -12.12 1.11
CA GLN A 48 0.79 -12.37 0.15
C GLN A 48 0.18 -11.09 -0.40
N ILE A 49 -0.12 -10.14 0.48
CA ILE A 49 -0.68 -8.85 0.07
C ILE A 49 0.32 -8.09 -0.81
N CYS A 50 1.58 -8.05 -0.44
CA CYS A 50 2.61 -7.40 -1.24
C CYS A 50 2.78 -8.06 -2.61
N THR A 51 2.72 -9.38 -2.69
CA THR A 51 2.78 -10.10 -3.97
C THR A 51 1.64 -9.66 -4.89
N ASP A 52 0.44 -9.56 -4.36
CA ASP A 52 -0.72 -9.08 -5.12
C ASP A 52 -0.54 -7.63 -5.58
N LEU A 53 -0.03 -6.77 -4.71
CA LEU A 53 0.21 -5.36 -5.03
C LEU A 53 1.32 -5.19 -6.08
N PHE A 54 2.35 -6.02 -6.04
CA PHE A 54 3.37 -6.04 -7.09
C PHE A 54 2.79 -6.50 -8.43
N ALA A 55 1.95 -7.52 -8.43
CA ALA A 55 1.30 -8.01 -9.65
C ALA A 55 0.41 -6.95 -10.28
N GLU A 56 -0.22 -6.11 -9.47
CA GLU A 56 -1.04 -4.99 -9.93
C GLU A 56 -0.22 -3.75 -10.31
N GLY A 57 1.09 -3.76 -10.09
CA GLY A 57 1.95 -2.62 -10.37
C GLY A 57 1.85 -1.46 -9.38
N ILE A 58 1.22 -1.69 -8.22
CA ILE A 58 1.00 -0.66 -7.20
C ILE A 58 2.20 -0.49 -6.28
N LEU A 59 2.91 -1.57 -5.97
CA LEU A 59 4.14 -1.54 -5.20
C LEU A 59 5.35 -1.76 -6.10
N VAL A 60 6.44 -1.12 -5.73
CA VAL A 60 7.76 -1.28 -6.36
C VAL A 60 8.82 -1.40 -5.28
N GLU A 61 9.92 -2.07 -5.61
CA GLU A 61 11.12 -2.04 -4.76
C GLU A 61 11.88 -0.75 -5.06
N THR A 62 12.32 -0.06 -4.00
CA THR A 62 13.05 1.20 -4.17
C THR A 62 14.50 1.00 -4.59
N GLY A 63 15.02 -0.21 -4.51
CA GLY A 63 16.43 -0.50 -4.74
C GLY A 63 17.35 -0.03 -3.61
N VAL A 64 16.81 0.56 -2.56
CA VAL A 64 17.56 1.00 -1.39
C VAL A 64 17.62 -0.14 -0.38
N ASN A 65 18.80 -0.70 -0.23
CA ASN A 65 19.06 -1.72 0.77
C ASN A 65 19.64 -1.06 2.02
N VAL A 66 18.88 -1.02 3.08
CA VAL A 66 19.34 -0.53 4.37
C VAL A 66 19.85 -1.72 5.18
N LYS A 67 21.12 -1.67 5.57
CA LYS A 67 21.66 -2.69 6.49
C LYS A 67 20.95 -2.53 7.84
N SER A 68 20.30 -3.59 8.28
CA SER A 68 19.82 -3.61 9.66
C SER A 68 21.04 -3.65 10.58
N SER A 69 21.00 -2.84 11.64
CA SER A 69 22.08 -2.78 12.60
C SER A 69 22.42 -4.16 13.14
N GLY A 70 23.66 -4.58 12.99
CA GLY A 70 24.24 -5.75 13.63
C GLY A 70 24.12 -7.10 12.94
N ALA A 71 23.26 -7.28 11.95
CA ALA A 71 23.01 -8.61 11.40
C ALA A 71 23.48 -8.81 9.95
N GLY A 72 24.02 -7.82 9.29
CA GLY A 72 24.47 -7.94 7.89
C GLY A 72 23.37 -8.18 6.87
N ARG A 73 22.11 -8.26 7.30
CA ARG A 73 20.98 -8.43 6.40
C ARG A 73 20.56 -7.09 5.79
N LYS A 74 20.44 -7.09 4.48
CA LYS A 74 19.90 -5.96 3.74
C LYS A 74 18.38 -5.98 3.81
N LYS A 75 17.78 -4.86 4.17
CA LYS A 75 16.32 -4.68 4.05
C LYS A 75 15.97 -4.25 2.64
N VAL A 76 14.98 -4.90 2.07
CA VAL A 76 14.38 -4.47 0.81
C VAL A 76 13.23 -3.55 1.15
N LEU A 77 13.31 -2.31 0.72
CA LEU A 77 12.27 -1.32 0.96
C LEU A 77 11.26 -1.33 -0.19
N LEU A 78 9.99 -1.25 0.18
CA LEU A 78 8.86 -1.21 -0.73
C LEU A 78 8.26 0.19 -0.70
N ASP A 79 7.91 0.70 -1.86
CA ASP A 79 7.25 1.99 -1.99
C ASP A 79 6.06 1.87 -2.93
N ILE A 80 5.16 2.83 -2.85
CA ILE A 80 4.03 2.92 -3.78
C ILE A 80 4.54 3.44 -5.12
N ASN A 81 4.11 2.80 -6.20
CA ASN A 81 4.28 3.35 -7.53
C ASN A 81 3.21 4.42 -7.75
N TYR A 82 3.52 5.65 -7.38
CA TYR A 82 2.57 6.77 -7.46
C TYR A 82 2.14 7.10 -8.88
N GLU A 83 2.85 6.61 -9.86
CA GLU A 83 2.51 6.78 -11.28
C GLU A 83 1.69 5.62 -11.85
N ALA A 84 1.34 4.62 -11.02
CA ALA A 84 0.56 3.47 -11.46
C ALA A 84 -0.83 3.85 -11.97
N SER A 85 -1.39 4.93 -11.45
CA SER A 85 -2.70 5.45 -11.81
C SER A 85 -2.78 6.94 -11.55
N TYR A 86 -3.79 7.55 -12.12
CA TYR A 86 -4.07 8.97 -11.91
C TYR A 86 -5.44 9.16 -11.29
N ILE A 87 -5.57 10.20 -10.51
CA ILE A 87 -6.83 10.61 -9.90
C ILE A 87 -7.34 11.80 -10.71
N CYS A 88 -8.56 11.69 -11.19
CA CYS A 88 -9.27 12.80 -11.84
C CYS A 88 -10.35 13.28 -10.90
N ALA A 89 -10.25 14.51 -10.47
CA ALA A 89 -11.26 15.16 -9.62
C ALA A 89 -11.95 16.24 -10.42
N MET A 90 -13.25 16.36 -10.26
CA MET A 90 -14.05 17.37 -10.98
C MET A 90 -14.99 18.05 -10.00
N THR A 91 -14.98 19.38 -10.04
CA THR A 91 -15.95 20.20 -9.33
C THR A 91 -16.80 20.92 -10.35
N ILE A 92 -18.10 20.77 -10.23
CA ILE A 92 -19.08 21.42 -11.13
C ILE A 92 -19.83 22.48 -10.36
N GLU A 93 -19.73 23.72 -10.82
CA GLU A 93 -20.46 24.85 -10.27
C GLU A 93 -21.32 25.49 -11.39
N PRO A 94 -22.32 26.31 -11.03
CA PRO A 94 -23.22 26.85 -12.07
C PRO A 94 -22.52 27.64 -13.16
N GLU A 95 -21.42 28.29 -12.85
CA GLU A 95 -20.73 29.17 -13.78
C GLU A 95 -19.45 28.61 -14.36
N TYR A 96 -18.87 27.57 -13.70
CA TYR A 96 -17.62 26.97 -14.16
C TYR A 96 -17.45 25.53 -13.67
N THR A 97 -16.59 24.82 -14.36
CA THR A 97 -16.18 23.46 -13.99
C THR A 97 -14.67 23.42 -13.84
N THR A 98 -14.20 22.86 -12.74
CA THR A 98 -12.77 22.67 -12.50
C THR A 98 -12.43 21.19 -12.61
N VAL A 99 -11.39 20.86 -13.35
CA VAL A 99 -10.87 19.48 -13.49
C VAL A 99 -9.43 19.46 -13.03
N ALA A 100 -9.10 18.53 -12.16
CA ALA A 100 -7.73 18.31 -11.72
C ALA A 100 -7.35 16.84 -11.97
N ILE A 101 -6.15 16.62 -12.50
CA ILE A 101 -5.57 15.30 -12.68
C ILE A 101 -4.28 15.24 -11.90
N THR A 102 -4.17 14.26 -11.01
CA THR A 102 -2.99 14.07 -10.17
C THR A 102 -2.53 12.62 -10.23
N ASP A 103 -1.28 12.36 -9.81
CA ASP A 103 -0.86 11.00 -9.52
C ASP A 103 -1.50 10.52 -8.20
N LEU A 104 -1.10 9.35 -7.70
CA LEU A 104 -1.66 8.79 -6.46
C LEU A 104 -1.27 9.57 -5.19
N ARG A 105 -0.41 10.57 -5.30
CA ARG A 105 -0.10 11.46 -4.17
C ARG A 105 -1.16 12.54 -3.96
N GLY A 106 -1.88 12.82 -4.99
CA GLY A 106 -2.91 13.86 -4.92
C GLY A 106 -2.45 15.26 -5.28
#